data_38c2198d9b3c2cb0ed9bb769a7a521df
#
_entry.id   38c2198d9b3c2cb0ed9bb769a7a521df
#
_cell.length_a   1.000
_cell.length_b   1.000
_cell.length_c   1.000
_cell.angle_alpha   90.00
_cell.angle_beta   90.00
_cell.angle_gamma   90.00
#
_symmetry.space_group_name_H-M   'P 1'
#
loop_
_entity.id
_entity.type
_entity.pdbx_description
1 polymer ?
#
loop_
_entity_poly.entity_id
_entity_poly.type
_entity_poly.pdbx_seq_one_letter_code
_entity_poly.pdbx_strand_id
1 'polypeptide(L)'
;MSSQDIPTTGNRTELKASIKTFLKDHPNLHLGGQEDFHDERAHHLQVFGFHNVPKGKVNPIHEVEFTAIRGPHGTISVRAFYPSSGEDKRKSSQAGALIYFHGGGYTVGSVDEFENGLRLLSELSGVQVYAVEYRLAPEFRYPVQLDEYDAVIDALQGSFGQQRGVAHVLGGGDSAGGNMTAAISLRRKDEGKKPLKAQILFYPEARVPFDTPAAVENNSGYYLECNGIFSFADHYLPRGVPPSNRYISPGMQSIDKLSGVPPAGVYTSGFDPLRDVGVEYAHKLDKAGNEVVWRHYDAMTHGWIQMTAWSDDAVDAVKDVAGDVKNFAYES
;
A
#
# COMPACT_ATOMS: atom_id res chain seq x y z
N MET A 1 -20.22 11.66 -10.61
CA MET A 1 -19.64 12.16 -9.34
C MET A 1 -19.08 13.54 -9.59
N SER A 2 -19.21 14.51 -8.65
CA SER A 2 -18.59 15.83 -8.82
C SER A 2 -17.08 15.64 -8.86
N SER A 3 -16.41 16.21 -9.87
CA SER A 3 -14.94 16.18 -9.95
C SER A 3 -14.36 16.84 -8.70
N GLN A 4 -13.66 16.08 -7.88
CA GLN A 4 -12.89 16.61 -6.76
C GLN A 4 -11.75 17.42 -7.38
N ASP A 5 -11.58 18.68 -6.98
CA ASP A 5 -10.42 19.46 -7.45
C ASP A 5 -9.19 19.04 -6.64
N ILE A 6 -8.44 18.09 -7.17
CA ILE A 6 -7.25 17.53 -6.51
C ILE A 6 -6.10 18.51 -6.73
N PRO A 7 -5.47 19.05 -5.66
CA PRO A 7 -4.32 19.96 -5.80
C PRO A 7 -3.06 19.20 -6.28
N THR A 8 -1.97 19.91 -6.48
CA THR A 8 -0.65 19.32 -6.81
C THR A 8 0.23 19.09 -5.59
N THR A 9 -0.12 19.67 -4.44
CA THR A 9 0.59 19.52 -3.15
C THR A 9 -0.41 19.41 -2.01
N GLY A 10 -0.04 18.69 -0.96
CA GLY A 10 -0.83 18.62 0.27
C GLY A 10 -0.41 19.65 1.31
N ASN A 11 -1.07 19.63 2.45
CA ASN A 11 -0.76 20.44 3.62
C ASN A 11 -0.64 19.56 4.87
N ARG A 12 -0.18 20.12 5.97
CA ARG A 12 -0.28 19.51 7.30
C ARG A 12 -0.88 20.51 8.27
N THR A 13 -1.56 20.00 9.29
CA THR A 13 -2.14 20.78 10.38
C THR A 13 -1.42 20.46 11.70
N GLU A 14 -2.12 20.00 12.71
CA GLU A 14 -1.54 19.55 13.96
C GLU A 14 -1.58 18.02 14.03
N LEU A 15 -0.43 17.38 14.28
CA LEU A 15 -0.33 15.92 14.38
C LEU A 15 -1.28 15.38 15.47
N LYS A 16 -2.03 14.35 15.17
CA LYS A 16 -2.97 13.71 16.10
C LYS A 16 -2.31 13.26 17.39
N ALA A 17 -3.01 13.49 18.51
CA ALA A 17 -2.48 13.18 19.83
C ALA A 17 -2.13 11.69 20.00
N SER A 18 -2.94 10.78 19.43
CA SER A 18 -2.68 9.35 19.45
C SER A 18 -1.39 8.99 18.71
N ILE A 19 -1.11 9.63 17.57
CA ILE A 19 0.11 9.44 16.80
C ILE A 19 1.32 10.04 17.54
N LYS A 20 1.19 11.24 18.10
CA LYS A 20 2.25 11.85 18.96
C LYS A 20 2.63 10.91 20.10
N THR A 21 1.63 10.30 20.75
CA THR A 21 1.85 9.36 21.86
C THR A 21 2.59 8.12 21.35
N PHE A 22 2.15 7.54 20.25
CA PHE A 22 2.80 6.37 19.65
C PHE A 22 4.27 6.64 19.32
N LEU A 23 4.58 7.75 18.64
CA LEU A 23 5.97 8.13 18.30
C LEU A 23 6.83 8.37 19.55
N LYS A 24 6.26 8.98 20.60
CA LYS A 24 6.93 9.19 21.88
C LYS A 24 7.23 7.88 22.62
N ASP A 25 6.32 6.94 22.57
CA ASP A 25 6.46 5.65 23.26
C ASP A 25 7.41 4.69 22.50
N HIS A 26 7.68 4.97 21.23
CA HIS A 26 8.59 4.20 20.35
C HIS A 26 9.69 5.10 19.74
N PRO A 27 10.54 5.76 20.56
CA PRO A 27 11.46 6.80 20.07
C PRO A 27 12.55 6.28 19.13
N ASN A 28 12.80 4.98 19.11
CA ASN A 28 13.82 4.34 18.26
C ASN A 28 13.19 3.65 17.03
N LEU A 29 11.88 3.76 16.87
CA LEU A 29 11.19 3.19 15.70
C LEU A 29 11.18 4.22 14.57
N HIS A 30 12.07 4.01 13.61
CA HIS A 30 12.20 4.82 12.40
C HIS A 30 12.10 3.91 11.17
N LEU A 31 11.46 4.38 10.12
CA LEU A 31 11.47 3.75 8.82
C LEU A 31 12.51 4.45 7.95
N GLY A 32 13.61 3.74 7.66
CA GLY A 32 14.79 4.27 6.99
C GLY A 32 15.75 5.02 7.93
N GLY A 33 16.94 5.33 7.42
CA GLY A 33 17.97 6.05 8.16
C GLY A 33 18.82 5.20 9.11
N GLN A 34 18.57 3.90 9.18
CA GLN A 34 19.44 2.97 9.91
C GLN A 34 20.53 2.43 8.99
N GLU A 35 21.74 2.17 9.58
CA GLU A 35 22.86 1.66 8.82
C GLU A 35 22.66 0.17 8.43
N ASP A 36 22.01 -0.61 9.30
CA ASP A 36 21.73 -2.03 9.09
C ASP A 36 20.22 -2.28 8.91
N PHE A 37 19.84 -2.66 7.72
CA PHE A 37 18.44 -2.98 7.41
C PHE A 37 17.95 -4.29 8.08
N HIS A 38 18.83 -5.18 8.53
CA HIS A 38 18.42 -6.35 9.31
C HIS A 38 17.95 -5.94 10.71
N ASP A 39 18.65 -4.99 11.34
CA ASP A 39 18.22 -4.42 12.62
C ASP A 39 16.91 -3.68 12.46
N GLU A 40 16.74 -2.93 11.36
CA GLU A 40 15.50 -2.23 11.05
C GLU A 40 14.32 -3.21 10.88
N ARG A 41 14.49 -4.30 10.14
CA ARG A 41 13.49 -5.39 10.03
C ARG A 41 13.12 -5.95 11.40
N ALA A 42 14.10 -6.21 12.25
CA ALA A 42 13.88 -6.76 13.59
C ALA A 42 13.11 -5.77 14.50
N HIS A 43 13.45 -4.49 14.47
CA HIS A 43 12.79 -3.45 15.28
C HIS A 43 11.32 -3.26 14.85
N HIS A 44 11.03 -3.21 13.55
CA HIS A 44 9.67 -3.09 13.05
C HIS A 44 8.81 -4.29 13.47
N LEU A 45 9.34 -5.51 13.32
CA LEU A 45 8.65 -6.73 13.74
C LEU A 45 8.41 -6.76 15.27
N GLN A 46 9.34 -6.23 16.08
CA GLN A 46 9.17 -6.14 17.53
C GLN A 46 8.02 -5.21 17.94
N VAL A 47 7.77 -4.14 17.20
CA VAL A 47 6.68 -3.21 17.50
C VAL A 47 5.38 -3.62 16.83
N PHE A 48 5.40 -3.81 15.52
CA PHE A 48 4.20 -4.01 14.71
C PHE A 48 3.81 -5.48 14.53
N GLY A 49 4.70 -6.43 14.80
CA GLY A 49 4.42 -7.86 14.62
C GLY A 49 3.12 -8.26 15.32
N PHE A 50 2.30 -9.05 14.66
CA PHE A 50 0.94 -9.36 15.10
C PHE A 50 0.87 -9.96 16.52
N HIS A 51 1.86 -10.75 16.90
CA HIS A 51 1.97 -11.32 18.23
C HIS A 51 2.25 -10.29 19.35
N ASN A 52 2.72 -9.08 18.98
CA ASN A 52 2.98 -7.96 19.90
C ASN A 52 1.78 -7.01 20.00
N VAL A 53 0.78 -7.15 19.14
CA VAL A 53 -0.46 -6.37 19.25
C VAL A 53 -1.12 -6.61 20.60
N PRO A 54 -1.45 -5.55 21.38
CA PRO A 54 -2.13 -5.72 22.68
C PRO A 54 -3.40 -6.53 22.54
N LYS A 55 -3.62 -7.53 23.42
CA LYS A 55 -4.72 -8.52 23.32
C LYS A 55 -6.11 -7.90 23.10
N GLY A 56 -6.39 -6.75 23.71
CA GLY A 56 -7.66 -6.05 23.55
C GLY A 56 -7.77 -5.17 22.30
N LYS A 57 -6.70 -5.12 21.48
CA LYS A 57 -6.59 -4.28 20.28
C LYS A 57 -6.46 -5.08 18.98
N VAL A 58 -6.50 -6.40 19.09
CA VAL A 58 -6.51 -7.29 17.92
C VAL A 58 -7.86 -7.17 17.21
N ASN A 59 -7.83 -6.79 15.94
CA ASN A 59 -9.03 -6.71 15.12
C ASN A 59 -9.54 -8.12 14.76
N PRO A 60 -10.85 -8.41 14.94
CA PRO A 60 -11.42 -9.69 14.58
C PRO A 60 -11.39 -9.88 13.06
N ILE A 61 -11.37 -11.15 12.65
CA ILE A 61 -11.56 -11.59 11.26
C ILE A 61 -12.19 -12.98 11.28
N HIS A 62 -13.01 -13.32 10.31
CA HIS A 62 -13.69 -14.61 10.27
C HIS A 62 -12.74 -15.78 10.10
N GLU A 63 -11.83 -15.70 9.11
CA GLU A 63 -10.90 -16.77 8.77
C GLU A 63 -9.58 -16.21 8.27
N VAL A 64 -8.46 -16.86 8.60
CA VAL A 64 -7.14 -16.59 8.04
C VAL A 64 -6.61 -17.86 7.39
N GLU A 65 -6.25 -17.79 6.11
CA GLU A 65 -5.62 -18.90 5.38
C GLU A 65 -4.15 -18.56 5.10
N PHE A 66 -3.25 -19.45 5.46
CA PHE A 66 -1.86 -19.43 5.00
C PHE A 66 -1.76 -20.28 3.75
N THR A 67 -1.48 -19.66 2.62
CA THR A 67 -1.46 -20.30 1.32
C THR A 67 -0.27 -19.85 0.49
N ALA A 68 -0.13 -20.36 -0.73
CA ALA A 68 0.97 -20.00 -1.60
C ALA A 68 0.55 -19.99 -3.07
N ILE A 69 1.21 -19.14 -3.83
CA ILE A 69 1.07 -19.02 -5.28
C ILE A 69 2.41 -19.37 -5.93
N ARG A 70 2.36 -20.08 -7.04
CA ARG A 70 3.57 -20.34 -7.84
C ARG A 70 3.91 -19.08 -8.64
N GLY A 71 5.07 -18.50 -8.34
CA GLY A 71 5.60 -17.32 -9.05
C GLY A 71 6.78 -17.64 -9.97
N PRO A 72 7.25 -16.67 -10.73
CA PRO A 72 8.37 -16.82 -11.66
C PRO A 72 9.71 -17.06 -10.95
N HIS A 73 9.83 -16.58 -9.71
CA HIS A 73 11.05 -16.71 -8.91
C HIS A 73 10.92 -17.77 -7.80
N GLY A 74 9.89 -18.61 -7.85
CA GLY A 74 9.59 -19.66 -6.87
C GLY A 74 8.25 -19.44 -6.19
N THR A 75 8.05 -20.08 -5.04
CA THR A 75 6.81 -19.98 -4.27
C THR A 75 6.68 -18.61 -3.64
N ILE A 76 5.50 -18.01 -3.74
CA ILE A 76 5.10 -16.74 -3.12
C ILE A 76 4.14 -17.08 -1.99
N SER A 77 4.53 -16.80 -0.75
CA SER A 77 3.67 -16.99 0.41
C SER A 77 2.59 -15.91 0.47
N VAL A 78 1.37 -16.30 0.77
CA VAL A 78 0.21 -15.39 0.85
C VAL A 78 -0.57 -15.68 2.12
N ARG A 79 -0.94 -14.64 2.87
CA ARG A 79 -1.87 -14.70 3.97
C ARG A 79 -3.19 -14.09 3.52
N ALA A 80 -4.24 -14.90 3.43
CA ALA A 80 -5.56 -14.46 3.01
C ALA A 80 -6.46 -14.24 4.23
N PHE A 81 -7.13 -13.08 4.25
CA PHE A 81 -8.09 -12.69 5.28
C PHE A 81 -9.49 -12.71 4.68
N TYR A 82 -10.37 -13.53 5.26
CA TYR A 82 -11.75 -13.68 4.81
C TYR A 82 -12.69 -13.00 5.81
N PRO A 83 -13.40 -11.93 5.41
CA PRO A 83 -14.30 -11.21 6.29
C PRO A 83 -15.64 -11.94 6.48
N SER A 84 -16.22 -11.87 7.68
CA SER A 84 -17.59 -12.34 7.93
C SER A 84 -18.62 -11.55 7.11
N SER A 85 -18.41 -10.24 6.97
CA SER A 85 -19.25 -9.34 6.18
C SER A 85 -19.27 -9.64 4.67
N GLY A 86 -18.28 -10.38 4.15
CA GLY A 86 -18.14 -10.77 2.75
C GLY A 86 -18.50 -12.22 2.42
N GLU A 87 -18.91 -13.00 3.43
CA GLU A 87 -19.06 -14.45 3.27
C GLU A 87 -20.13 -14.86 2.24
N ASP A 88 -21.25 -14.15 2.18
CA ASP A 88 -22.31 -14.43 1.20
C ASP A 88 -21.83 -14.18 -0.24
N LYS A 89 -21.01 -13.14 -0.45
CA LYS A 89 -20.40 -12.89 -1.75
C LYS A 89 -19.38 -13.96 -2.11
N ARG A 90 -18.60 -14.45 -1.14
CA ARG A 90 -17.67 -15.57 -1.32
C ARG A 90 -18.40 -16.84 -1.74
N LYS A 91 -19.47 -17.22 -1.03
CA LYS A 91 -20.29 -18.39 -1.32
C LYS A 91 -21.00 -18.32 -2.69
N SER A 92 -21.40 -17.12 -3.09
CA SER A 92 -22.04 -16.90 -4.40
C SER A 92 -21.06 -16.65 -5.54
N SER A 93 -19.74 -16.74 -5.31
CA SER A 93 -18.67 -16.46 -6.29
C SER A 93 -18.73 -15.03 -6.83
N GLN A 94 -19.05 -14.07 -5.98
CA GLN A 94 -19.12 -12.63 -6.27
C GLN A 94 -18.19 -11.80 -5.37
N ALA A 95 -17.24 -12.42 -4.68
CA ALA A 95 -16.35 -11.72 -3.77
C ALA A 95 -15.35 -10.81 -4.49
N GLY A 96 -15.07 -9.66 -3.88
CA GLY A 96 -13.91 -8.85 -4.19
C GLY A 96 -12.66 -9.41 -3.50
N ALA A 97 -11.52 -9.29 -4.15
CA ALA A 97 -10.21 -9.60 -3.60
C ALA A 97 -9.29 -8.39 -3.75
N LEU A 98 -8.71 -7.92 -2.65
CA LEU A 98 -7.66 -6.93 -2.62
C LEU A 98 -6.32 -7.63 -2.43
N ILE A 99 -5.46 -7.59 -3.45
CA ILE A 99 -4.06 -7.97 -3.31
C ILE A 99 -3.35 -6.86 -2.54
N TYR A 100 -2.61 -7.19 -1.49
CA TYR A 100 -1.89 -6.20 -0.71
C TYR A 100 -0.40 -6.49 -0.68
N PHE A 101 0.39 -5.56 -1.21
CA PHE A 101 1.84 -5.50 -1.11
C PHE A 101 2.21 -4.46 -0.06
N HIS A 102 2.89 -4.90 1.00
CA HIS A 102 3.21 -4.03 2.13
C HIS A 102 4.31 -3.01 1.80
N GLY A 103 4.36 -1.93 2.58
CA GLY A 103 5.39 -0.92 2.55
C GLY A 103 6.72 -1.38 3.16
N GLY A 104 7.59 -0.40 3.46
CA GLY A 104 8.91 -0.64 4.03
C GLY A 104 10.04 -0.48 3.01
N GLY A 105 9.88 0.42 2.04
CA GLY A 105 10.94 0.77 1.07
C GLY A 105 11.47 -0.42 0.29
N TYR A 106 10.62 -1.41 -0.01
CA TYR A 106 11.01 -2.67 -0.67
C TYR A 106 11.98 -3.55 0.13
N THR A 107 12.49 -3.06 1.25
CA THR A 107 13.61 -3.62 2.03
C THR A 107 13.18 -4.15 3.39
N VAL A 108 12.24 -3.50 4.04
CA VAL A 108 11.75 -3.80 5.39
C VAL A 108 10.29 -4.24 5.32
N GLY A 109 9.77 -4.82 6.39
CA GLY A 109 8.37 -5.21 6.50
C GLY A 109 8.11 -6.69 6.23
N SER A 110 6.97 -7.12 6.71
CA SER A 110 6.38 -8.44 6.52
C SER A 110 4.87 -8.35 6.67
N VAL A 111 4.11 -9.32 6.16
CA VAL A 111 2.65 -9.36 6.34
C VAL A 111 2.25 -9.32 7.82
N ASP A 112 3.09 -9.87 8.69
CA ASP A 112 2.83 -9.93 10.14
C ASP A 112 2.67 -8.53 10.77
N GLU A 113 3.43 -7.55 10.27
CA GLU A 113 3.40 -6.17 10.75
C GLU A 113 2.16 -5.38 10.32
N PHE A 114 1.51 -5.81 9.26
CA PHE A 114 0.32 -5.17 8.69
C PHE A 114 -0.98 -5.90 9.04
N GLU A 115 -0.90 -7.13 9.55
CA GLU A 115 -2.05 -8.02 9.74
C GLU A 115 -3.21 -7.36 10.49
N ASN A 116 -2.93 -6.63 11.59
CA ASN A 116 -3.99 -6.02 12.39
C ASN A 116 -4.82 -4.98 11.61
N GLY A 117 -4.16 -4.13 10.84
CA GLY A 117 -4.81 -3.15 9.97
C GLY A 117 -5.55 -3.81 8.80
N LEU A 118 -4.98 -4.88 8.22
CA LEU A 118 -5.58 -5.61 7.11
C LEU A 118 -6.81 -6.43 7.53
N ARG A 119 -6.83 -6.97 8.74
CA ARG A 119 -8.04 -7.59 9.32
C ARG A 119 -9.18 -6.58 9.40
N LEU A 120 -8.90 -5.39 9.92
CA LEU A 120 -9.89 -4.32 10.02
C LEU A 120 -10.40 -3.89 8.63
N LEU A 121 -9.48 -3.64 7.69
CA LEU A 121 -9.82 -3.28 6.31
C LEU A 121 -10.70 -4.33 5.63
N SER A 122 -10.34 -5.61 5.77
CA SER A 122 -11.09 -6.72 5.20
C SER A 122 -12.49 -6.83 5.79
N GLU A 123 -12.62 -6.84 7.11
CA GLU A 123 -13.90 -7.01 7.79
C GLU A 123 -14.88 -5.86 7.50
N LEU A 124 -14.38 -4.62 7.47
CA LEU A 124 -15.21 -3.44 7.22
C LEU A 124 -15.62 -3.28 5.75
N SER A 125 -14.74 -3.65 4.81
CA SER A 125 -15.04 -3.55 3.38
C SER A 125 -15.88 -4.73 2.86
N GLY A 126 -15.85 -5.88 3.53
CA GLY A 126 -16.40 -7.12 3.01
C GLY A 126 -15.63 -7.70 1.82
N VAL A 127 -14.38 -7.24 1.62
CA VAL A 127 -13.47 -7.67 0.55
C VAL A 127 -12.41 -8.58 1.15
N GLN A 128 -12.14 -9.72 0.51
CA GLN A 128 -11.06 -10.61 0.89
C GLN A 128 -9.71 -9.89 0.68
N VAL A 129 -8.79 -9.96 1.65
CA VAL A 129 -7.45 -9.38 1.48
C VAL A 129 -6.42 -10.48 1.35
N TYR A 130 -5.61 -10.43 0.31
CA TYR A 130 -4.51 -11.34 0.02
C TYR A 130 -3.19 -10.60 0.21
N ALA A 131 -2.64 -10.68 1.41
CA ALA A 131 -1.38 -10.03 1.76
C ALA A 131 -0.20 -10.93 1.37
N VAL A 132 0.75 -10.35 0.65
CA VAL A 132 1.82 -11.08 -0.03
C VAL A 132 3.15 -10.86 0.66
N GLU A 133 3.82 -11.96 1.06
CA GLU A 133 5.21 -11.97 1.47
C GLU A 133 6.11 -11.98 0.23
N TYR A 134 6.26 -10.81 -0.37
CA TYR A 134 7.10 -10.67 -1.57
C TYR A 134 8.59 -10.63 -1.22
N ARG A 135 9.44 -10.97 -2.20
CA ARG A 135 10.89 -10.96 -2.04
C ARG A 135 11.42 -9.55 -1.84
N LEU A 136 12.13 -9.32 -0.74
CA LEU A 136 12.66 -8.01 -0.37
C LEU A 136 14.03 -7.74 -1.00
N ALA A 137 14.32 -6.45 -1.19
CA ALA A 137 15.63 -5.92 -1.50
C ALA A 137 16.49 -5.80 -0.21
N PRO A 138 17.81 -5.82 -0.29
CA PRO A 138 18.64 -5.90 -1.50
C PRO A 138 18.85 -7.32 -2.02
N GLU A 139 18.33 -8.35 -1.32
CA GLU A 139 18.51 -9.76 -1.70
C GLU A 139 17.88 -10.02 -3.09
N PHE A 140 16.75 -9.40 -3.36
CA PHE A 140 16.05 -9.43 -4.63
C PHE A 140 15.74 -8.01 -5.08
N ARG A 141 16.30 -7.61 -6.22
CA ARG A 141 16.13 -6.25 -6.76
C ARG A 141 15.02 -6.20 -7.81
N TYR A 142 14.60 -4.98 -8.17
CA TYR A 142 13.72 -4.74 -9.31
C TYR A 142 14.21 -5.53 -10.55
N PRO A 143 13.33 -6.19 -11.32
CA PRO A 143 11.86 -6.14 -11.26
C PRO A 143 11.20 -7.32 -10.50
N VAL A 144 11.92 -8.08 -9.67
CA VAL A 144 11.41 -9.31 -9.02
C VAL A 144 10.06 -9.10 -8.33
N GLN A 145 9.90 -8.00 -7.60
CA GLN A 145 8.68 -7.67 -6.87
C GLN A 145 7.49 -7.47 -7.81
N LEU A 146 7.68 -6.78 -8.93
CA LEU A 146 6.62 -6.58 -9.92
C LEU A 146 6.27 -7.86 -10.68
N ASP A 147 7.24 -8.74 -10.92
CA ASP A 147 7.00 -10.05 -11.53
C ASP A 147 6.18 -10.95 -10.60
N GLU A 148 6.43 -10.89 -9.29
CA GLU A 148 5.62 -11.59 -8.29
C GLU A 148 4.23 -11.00 -8.17
N TYR A 149 4.10 -9.67 -8.21
CA TYR A 149 2.79 -9.01 -8.20
C TYR A 149 1.94 -9.46 -9.40
N ASP A 150 2.53 -9.45 -10.59
CA ASP A 150 1.86 -9.89 -11.81
C ASP A 150 1.36 -11.33 -11.72
N ALA A 151 2.21 -12.23 -11.19
CA ALA A 151 1.84 -13.64 -10.97
C ALA A 151 0.68 -13.81 -9.98
N VAL A 152 0.64 -12.99 -8.90
CA VAL A 152 -0.46 -13.00 -7.93
C VAL A 152 -1.75 -12.49 -8.55
N ILE A 153 -1.69 -11.44 -9.38
CA ILE A 153 -2.86 -10.95 -10.12
C ILE A 153 -3.41 -12.05 -11.03
N ASP A 154 -2.55 -12.70 -11.84
CA ASP A 154 -2.96 -13.75 -12.76
C ASP A 154 -3.58 -14.95 -12.02
N ALA A 155 -3.03 -15.33 -10.87
CA ALA A 155 -3.58 -16.40 -10.04
C ALA A 155 -4.98 -16.06 -9.51
N LEU A 156 -5.19 -14.84 -8.99
CA LEU A 156 -6.47 -14.40 -8.45
C LEU A 156 -7.51 -14.10 -9.53
N GLN A 157 -7.08 -13.68 -10.72
CA GLN A 157 -7.96 -13.56 -11.89
C GLN A 157 -8.27 -14.92 -12.57
N GLY A 158 -7.52 -15.98 -12.20
CA GLY A 158 -7.62 -17.33 -12.72
C GLY A 158 -8.27 -18.34 -11.76
N SER A 159 -7.87 -19.61 -11.88
CA SER A 159 -8.48 -20.72 -11.12
C SER A 159 -8.27 -20.63 -9.61
N PHE A 160 -7.14 -20.09 -9.14
CA PHE A 160 -6.89 -19.90 -7.72
C PHE A 160 -7.93 -18.98 -7.07
N GLY A 161 -8.25 -17.85 -7.69
CA GLY A 161 -9.29 -16.95 -7.23
C GLY A 161 -10.70 -17.53 -7.39
N GLN A 162 -11.00 -18.20 -8.49
CA GLN A 162 -12.30 -18.85 -8.72
C GLN A 162 -12.65 -19.86 -7.60
N GLN A 163 -11.69 -20.68 -7.17
CA GLN A 163 -11.86 -21.63 -6.07
C GLN A 163 -12.16 -20.95 -4.73
N ARG A 164 -11.86 -19.65 -4.59
CA ARG A 164 -12.10 -18.81 -3.40
C ARG A 164 -13.25 -17.82 -3.58
N GLY A 165 -14.06 -18.02 -4.63
CA GLY A 165 -15.24 -17.21 -4.91
C GLY A 165 -14.94 -15.80 -5.41
N VAL A 166 -13.72 -15.52 -5.91
CA VAL A 166 -13.29 -14.20 -6.37
C VAL A 166 -13.88 -13.89 -7.75
N ALA A 167 -14.58 -12.76 -7.86
CA ALA A 167 -15.06 -12.20 -9.13
C ALA A 167 -14.29 -10.94 -9.54
N HIS A 168 -13.85 -10.15 -8.58
CA HIS A 168 -13.24 -8.83 -8.80
C HIS A 168 -11.89 -8.77 -8.09
N VAL A 169 -10.84 -8.37 -8.80
CA VAL A 169 -9.47 -8.27 -8.26
C VAL A 169 -9.02 -6.82 -8.26
N LEU A 170 -8.77 -6.29 -7.07
CA LEU A 170 -8.17 -5.00 -6.82
C LEU A 170 -6.71 -5.19 -6.43
N GLY A 171 -5.86 -4.22 -6.74
CA GLY A 171 -4.50 -4.16 -6.22
C GLY A 171 -4.40 -3.06 -5.18
N GLY A 172 -3.53 -3.22 -4.20
CA GLY A 172 -3.30 -2.21 -3.20
C GLY A 172 -1.99 -2.40 -2.46
N GLY A 173 -1.62 -1.38 -1.75
CA GLY A 173 -0.44 -1.38 -0.89
C GLY A 173 -0.15 0.01 -0.35
N ASP A 174 0.73 0.05 0.59
CA ASP A 174 1.16 1.26 1.26
C ASP A 174 2.61 1.61 0.89
N SER A 175 2.96 2.90 0.82
CA SER A 175 4.34 3.34 0.59
C SER A 175 4.93 2.71 -0.69
N ALA A 176 6.02 1.95 -0.57
CA ALA A 176 6.60 1.14 -1.64
C ALA A 176 5.60 0.15 -2.25
N GLY A 177 4.70 -0.44 -1.46
CA GLY A 177 3.60 -1.29 -1.94
C GLY A 177 2.60 -0.52 -2.79
N GLY A 178 2.31 0.72 -2.42
CA GLY A 178 1.52 1.64 -3.24
C GLY A 178 2.20 1.97 -4.57
N ASN A 179 3.53 2.18 -4.56
CA ASN A 179 4.33 2.33 -5.77
C ASN A 179 4.20 1.09 -6.67
N MET A 180 4.45 -0.09 -6.12
CA MET A 180 4.37 -1.34 -6.88
C MET A 180 2.98 -1.56 -7.48
N THR A 181 1.91 -1.19 -6.77
CA THR A 181 0.54 -1.24 -7.26
C THR A 181 0.30 -0.30 -8.45
N ALA A 182 0.79 0.94 -8.36
CA ALA A 182 0.71 1.90 -9.46
C ALA A 182 1.56 1.45 -10.67
N ALA A 183 2.76 0.94 -10.41
CA ALA A 183 3.68 0.44 -11.44
C ALA A 183 3.12 -0.78 -12.19
N ILE A 184 2.56 -1.77 -11.46
CA ILE A 184 1.99 -2.95 -12.09
C ILE A 184 0.70 -2.63 -12.86
N SER A 185 -0.11 -1.69 -12.38
CA SER A 185 -1.29 -1.20 -13.10
C SER A 185 -0.90 -0.64 -14.47
N LEU A 186 0.17 0.15 -14.50
CA LEU A 186 0.72 0.73 -15.71
C LEU A 186 1.35 -0.32 -16.64
N ARG A 187 2.15 -1.25 -16.09
CA ARG A 187 2.80 -2.34 -16.84
C ARG A 187 1.76 -3.25 -17.48
N ARG A 188 0.72 -3.67 -16.77
CA ARG A 188 -0.34 -4.53 -17.32
C ARG A 188 -1.11 -3.83 -18.43
N LYS A 189 -1.38 -2.54 -18.30
CA LYS A 189 -1.97 -1.73 -19.38
C LYS A 189 -1.08 -1.74 -20.62
N ASP A 190 0.23 -1.48 -20.46
CA ASP A 190 1.19 -1.44 -21.58
C ASP A 190 1.34 -2.80 -22.27
N GLU A 191 1.25 -3.88 -21.51
CA GLU A 191 1.30 -5.26 -22.00
C GLU A 191 -0.06 -5.78 -22.53
N GLY A 192 -1.13 -4.98 -22.45
CA GLY A 192 -2.47 -5.38 -22.89
C GLY A 192 -3.08 -6.53 -22.07
N LYS A 193 -2.63 -6.71 -20.83
CA LYS A 193 -3.17 -7.71 -19.90
C LYS A 193 -4.47 -7.26 -19.27
N LYS A 194 -5.24 -8.22 -18.74
CA LYS A 194 -6.46 -7.92 -18.00
C LYS A 194 -6.14 -6.98 -16.81
N PRO A 195 -6.78 -5.80 -16.73
CA PRO A 195 -6.48 -4.83 -15.67
C PRO A 195 -6.98 -5.32 -14.31
N LEU A 196 -6.48 -4.67 -13.26
CA LEU A 196 -7.13 -4.66 -11.94
C LEU A 196 -8.45 -3.89 -12.04
N LYS A 197 -9.41 -4.21 -11.17
CA LYS A 197 -10.66 -3.45 -11.08
C LYS A 197 -10.44 -2.04 -10.51
N ALA A 198 -9.53 -1.90 -9.54
CA ALA A 198 -9.07 -0.63 -8.99
C ALA A 198 -7.67 -0.78 -8.37
N GLN A 199 -7.03 0.35 -8.08
CA GLN A 199 -5.78 0.47 -7.34
C GLN A 199 -6.00 1.29 -6.06
N ILE A 200 -5.53 0.76 -4.92
CA ILE A 200 -5.71 1.31 -3.57
C ILE A 200 -4.34 1.69 -3.02
N LEU A 201 -4.03 2.98 -3.02
CA LEU A 201 -2.69 3.51 -2.82
C LEU A 201 -2.61 4.28 -1.50
N PHE A 202 -2.10 3.64 -0.44
CA PHE A 202 -1.89 4.29 0.85
C PHE A 202 -0.55 5.02 0.83
N TYR A 203 -0.55 6.33 1.04
CA TYR A 203 0.63 7.21 1.07
C TYR A 203 1.75 6.75 0.11
N PRO A 204 1.45 6.63 -1.19
CA PRO A 204 2.33 5.94 -2.14
C PRO A 204 3.62 6.71 -2.39
N GLU A 205 4.75 6.00 -2.49
CA GLU A 205 5.99 6.52 -3.09
C GLU A 205 5.82 6.59 -4.61
N ALA A 206 5.03 7.54 -5.10
CA ALA A 206 4.64 7.56 -6.52
C ALA A 206 5.79 7.84 -7.48
N ARG A 207 6.89 8.43 -7.02
CA ARG A 207 8.10 8.69 -7.80
C ARG A 207 9.35 8.83 -6.93
N VAL A 208 10.47 8.52 -7.51
CA VAL A 208 11.82 8.82 -7.02
C VAL A 208 12.52 9.67 -8.12
N PRO A 209 13.09 10.82 -7.82
CA PRO A 209 13.23 11.50 -6.54
C PRO A 209 11.95 12.21 -6.07
N PHE A 210 11.89 12.55 -4.75
CA PHE A 210 10.81 13.31 -4.11
C PHE A 210 11.33 14.69 -3.67
N ASP A 211 11.71 15.50 -4.63
CA ASP A 211 12.21 16.87 -4.51
C ASP A 211 11.07 17.88 -4.26
N THR A 212 10.26 17.63 -3.25
CA THR A 212 9.05 18.38 -2.94
C THR A 212 9.17 19.17 -1.64
N PRO A 213 8.32 20.19 -1.41
CA PRO A 213 8.26 20.89 -0.12
C PRO A 213 8.02 19.93 1.06
N ALA A 214 7.20 18.89 0.89
CA ALA A 214 6.93 17.90 1.93
C ALA A 214 8.18 17.17 2.41
N ALA A 215 9.13 16.86 1.51
CA ALA A 215 10.38 16.19 1.86
C ALA A 215 11.26 17.05 2.79
N VAL A 216 11.23 18.35 2.63
CA VAL A 216 11.93 19.30 3.51
C VAL A 216 11.16 19.51 4.80
N GLU A 217 9.84 19.72 4.72
CA GLU A 217 8.95 20.00 5.85
C GLU A 217 8.86 18.83 6.83
N ASN A 218 8.86 17.59 6.32
CA ASN A 218 8.72 16.36 7.09
C ASN A 218 10.01 15.52 7.08
N ASN A 219 11.16 16.17 7.06
CA ASN A 219 12.45 15.50 6.84
C ASN A 219 12.77 14.41 7.87
N SER A 220 12.40 14.62 9.14
CA SER A 220 12.69 13.69 10.24
C SER A 220 11.72 13.83 11.40
N GLY A 221 11.63 12.79 12.24
CA GLY A 221 10.88 12.80 13.49
C GLY A 221 9.41 12.42 13.38
N TYR A 222 8.96 11.96 12.20
CA TYR A 222 7.58 11.57 11.96
C TYR A 222 7.46 10.12 11.47
N TYR A 223 8.30 9.22 11.94
CA TYR A 223 8.41 7.81 11.62
C TYR A 223 9.21 7.54 10.34
N LEU A 224 8.77 8.02 9.16
CA LEU A 224 9.55 7.89 7.93
C LEU A 224 10.62 8.98 7.88
N GLU A 225 11.88 8.53 7.79
CA GLU A 225 13.05 9.41 7.69
C GLU A 225 13.39 9.66 6.22
N CYS A 226 13.37 10.93 5.81
CA CYS A 226 13.57 11.31 4.40
C CYS A 226 14.89 10.77 3.82
N ASN A 227 15.98 10.83 4.60
CA ASN A 227 17.27 10.30 4.17
C ASN A 227 17.28 8.78 3.99
N GLY A 228 16.43 8.06 4.73
CA GLY A 228 16.31 6.61 4.62
C GLY A 228 15.74 6.13 3.28
N ILE A 229 14.90 6.95 2.66
CA ILE A 229 14.28 6.62 1.37
C ILE A 229 15.34 6.43 0.27
N PHE A 230 16.43 7.20 0.30
CA PHE A 230 17.52 7.04 -0.66
C PHE A 230 18.24 5.70 -0.52
N SER A 231 18.44 5.21 0.71
CA SER A 231 19.04 3.89 0.94
C SER A 231 18.13 2.77 0.44
N PHE A 232 16.83 2.89 0.58
CA PHE A 232 15.86 1.95 0.00
C PHE A 232 15.92 1.92 -1.53
N ALA A 233 16.03 3.08 -2.17
CA ALA A 233 16.21 3.15 -3.61
C ALA A 233 17.50 2.45 -4.06
N ASP A 234 18.61 2.61 -3.34
CA ASP A 234 19.88 1.93 -3.63
C ASP A 234 19.78 0.41 -3.45
N HIS A 235 19.00 -0.06 -2.49
CA HIS A 235 18.72 -1.49 -2.31
C HIS A 235 17.86 -2.05 -3.44
N TYR A 236 16.83 -1.32 -3.86
CA TYR A 236 15.82 -1.77 -4.81
C TYR A 236 16.32 -1.73 -6.25
N LEU A 237 17.00 -0.62 -6.65
CA LEU A 237 17.36 -0.39 -8.04
C LEU A 237 18.64 -1.13 -8.45
N PRO A 238 18.60 -1.94 -9.52
CA PRO A 238 19.82 -2.46 -10.13
C PRO A 238 20.66 -1.32 -10.72
N ARG A 239 21.96 -1.51 -10.77
CA ARG A 239 22.85 -0.56 -11.44
C ARG A 239 22.45 -0.35 -12.91
N GLY A 240 22.38 0.91 -13.34
CA GLY A 240 22.04 1.29 -14.72
C GLY A 240 20.54 1.40 -15.01
N VAL A 241 19.68 1.09 -14.05
CA VAL A 241 18.24 1.36 -14.16
C VAL A 241 17.98 2.78 -13.63
N PRO A 242 17.50 3.72 -14.48
CA PRO A 242 17.28 5.08 -14.01
C PRO A 242 16.06 5.16 -13.06
N PRO A 243 16.11 5.98 -12.01
CA PRO A 243 14.97 6.21 -11.12
C PRO A 243 13.70 6.69 -11.86
N SER A 244 13.88 7.36 -13.00
CA SER A 244 12.77 7.81 -13.86
C SER A 244 12.12 6.71 -14.71
N ASN A 245 12.59 5.46 -14.59
CA ASN A 245 11.95 4.33 -15.28
C ASN A 245 10.45 4.30 -14.97
N ARG A 246 9.65 4.04 -16.01
CA ARG A 246 8.19 4.06 -16.00
C ARG A 246 7.56 3.20 -14.89
N TYR A 247 8.16 2.07 -14.59
CA TYR A 247 7.67 1.12 -13.57
C TYR A 247 8.40 1.24 -12.22
N ILE A 248 9.22 2.28 -12.07
CA ILE A 248 9.83 2.69 -10.80
C ILE A 248 9.19 3.98 -10.31
N SER A 249 9.02 4.94 -11.22
CA SER A 249 8.40 6.24 -10.93
C SER A 249 7.18 6.48 -11.82
N PRO A 250 6.06 5.78 -11.59
CA PRO A 250 4.82 6.03 -12.34
C PRO A 250 4.37 7.49 -12.23
N GLY A 251 4.60 8.17 -11.10
CA GLY A 251 4.31 9.60 -10.92
C GLY A 251 5.13 10.56 -11.78
N MET A 252 6.26 10.13 -12.35
CA MET A 252 7.04 10.93 -13.31
C MET A 252 6.47 10.90 -14.73
N GLN A 253 5.50 10.04 -15.00
CA GLN A 253 4.93 9.93 -16.33
C GLN A 253 4.06 11.15 -16.65
N SER A 254 4.01 11.51 -17.93
CA SER A 254 3.10 12.55 -18.41
C SER A 254 1.64 12.10 -18.31
N ILE A 255 0.72 13.06 -18.22
CA ILE A 255 -0.70 12.81 -18.02
C ILE A 255 -1.27 11.86 -19.11
N ASP A 256 -0.90 12.06 -20.36
CA ASP A 256 -1.35 11.22 -21.48
C ASP A 256 -0.95 9.74 -21.33
N LYS A 257 0.19 9.46 -20.68
CA LYS A 257 0.67 8.10 -20.42
C LYS A 257 -0.08 7.40 -19.28
N LEU A 258 -0.74 8.17 -18.42
CA LEU A 258 -1.53 7.66 -17.28
C LEU A 258 -3.00 7.41 -17.62
N SER A 259 -3.48 7.82 -18.81
CA SER A 259 -4.87 7.58 -19.22
C SER A 259 -5.17 6.09 -19.37
N GLY A 260 -6.33 5.65 -18.87
CA GLY A 260 -6.81 4.27 -19.00
C GLY A 260 -6.14 3.25 -18.05
N VAL A 261 -5.49 3.71 -16.98
CA VAL A 261 -5.15 2.85 -15.84
C VAL A 261 -6.40 2.61 -14.97
N PRO A 262 -6.41 1.58 -14.11
CA PRO A 262 -7.55 1.31 -13.23
C PRO A 262 -7.96 2.51 -12.39
N PRO A 263 -9.26 2.65 -12.03
CA PRO A 263 -9.72 3.58 -11.01
C PRO A 263 -8.84 3.56 -9.77
N ALA A 264 -8.66 4.70 -9.10
CA ALA A 264 -7.70 4.81 -8.00
C ALA A 264 -8.30 5.43 -6.73
N GLY A 265 -8.07 4.77 -5.58
CA GLY A 265 -8.13 5.40 -4.27
C GLY A 265 -6.71 5.81 -3.86
N VAL A 266 -6.47 7.09 -3.62
CA VAL A 266 -5.16 7.61 -3.20
C VAL A 266 -5.31 8.31 -1.86
N TYR A 267 -4.56 7.85 -0.86
CA TYR A 267 -4.65 8.30 0.52
C TYR A 267 -3.31 8.89 0.94
N THR A 268 -3.28 10.17 1.26
CA THR A 268 -2.02 10.89 1.57
C THR A 268 -2.03 11.43 2.99
N SER A 269 -0.84 11.62 3.58
CA SER A 269 -0.67 12.03 4.98
C SER A 269 0.05 13.37 5.08
N GLY A 270 -0.35 14.22 6.03
CA GLY A 270 0.22 15.56 6.18
C GLY A 270 1.66 15.55 6.67
N PHE A 271 1.96 14.67 7.64
CA PHE A 271 3.29 14.51 8.26
C PHE A 271 4.07 13.38 7.59
N ASP A 272 4.27 13.50 6.27
CA ASP A 272 4.89 12.48 5.43
C ASP A 272 5.81 13.15 4.40
N PRO A 273 7.08 12.78 4.29
CA PRO A 273 7.96 13.31 3.23
C PRO A 273 7.47 12.95 1.83
N LEU A 274 6.68 11.87 1.67
CA LEU A 274 6.08 11.44 0.39
C LEU A 274 4.72 12.10 0.11
N ARG A 275 4.19 12.96 1.00
CA ARG A 275 2.89 13.64 0.86
C ARG A 275 2.66 14.16 -0.55
N ASP A 276 3.55 15.02 -1.00
CA ASP A 276 3.34 15.77 -2.23
C ASP A 276 3.50 14.91 -3.49
N VAL A 277 4.37 13.88 -3.48
CA VAL A 277 4.47 12.96 -4.62
C VAL A 277 3.21 12.10 -4.77
N GLY A 278 2.55 11.75 -3.65
CA GLY A 278 1.27 11.04 -3.66
C GLY A 278 0.13 11.93 -4.16
N VAL A 279 0.07 13.20 -3.70
CA VAL A 279 -0.94 14.18 -4.13
C VAL A 279 -0.76 14.51 -5.63
N GLU A 280 0.48 14.77 -6.07
CA GLU A 280 0.79 15.00 -7.49
C GLU A 280 0.34 13.83 -8.37
N TYR A 281 0.53 12.60 -7.91
CA TYR A 281 0.10 11.42 -8.67
C TYR A 281 -1.42 11.33 -8.77
N ALA A 282 -2.15 11.56 -7.67
CA ALA A 282 -3.62 11.60 -7.67
C ALA A 282 -4.13 12.69 -8.65
N HIS A 283 -3.54 13.89 -8.61
CA HIS A 283 -3.84 14.97 -9.55
C HIS A 283 -3.64 14.54 -11.01
N LYS A 284 -2.48 13.93 -11.33
CA LYS A 284 -2.18 13.46 -12.69
C LYS A 284 -3.14 12.38 -13.17
N LEU A 285 -3.53 11.45 -12.29
CA LEU A 285 -4.50 10.41 -12.62
C LEU A 285 -5.88 11.02 -12.95
N ASP A 286 -6.35 11.99 -12.16
CA ASP A 286 -7.60 12.72 -12.41
C ASP A 286 -7.54 13.48 -13.75
N LYS A 287 -6.46 14.26 -13.98
CA LYS A 287 -6.27 15.00 -15.25
C LYS A 287 -6.10 14.09 -16.47
N ALA A 288 -5.68 12.84 -16.27
CA ALA A 288 -5.64 11.82 -17.31
C ALA A 288 -7.01 11.20 -17.62
N GLY A 289 -8.07 11.62 -16.92
CA GLY A 289 -9.44 11.18 -17.11
C GLY A 289 -9.77 9.84 -16.44
N ASN A 290 -8.95 9.39 -15.48
CA ASN A 290 -9.29 8.22 -14.68
C ASN A 290 -10.22 8.61 -13.53
N GLU A 291 -11.01 7.65 -13.03
CA GLU A 291 -11.76 7.82 -11.79
C GLU A 291 -10.81 7.82 -10.60
N VAL A 292 -10.85 8.87 -9.76
CA VAL A 292 -9.96 9.01 -8.60
C VAL A 292 -10.77 9.43 -7.38
N VAL A 293 -10.60 8.69 -6.29
CA VAL A 293 -10.98 9.10 -4.93
C VAL A 293 -9.70 9.49 -4.21
N TRP A 294 -9.55 10.76 -3.86
CA TRP A 294 -8.42 11.24 -3.08
C TRP A 294 -8.87 11.67 -1.69
N ARG A 295 -8.19 11.13 -0.65
CA ARG A 295 -8.34 11.57 0.74
C ARG A 295 -7.01 12.00 1.30
N HIS A 296 -7.01 13.14 1.98
CA HIS A 296 -5.82 13.69 2.60
C HIS A 296 -5.99 13.75 4.12
N TYR A 297 -5.16 12.99 4.83
CA TYR A 297 -5.14 12.95 6.29
C TYR A 297 -4.05 13.92 6.80
N ASP A 298 -4.38 15.22 6.80
CA ASP A 298 -3.45 16.32 7.05
C ASP A 298 -2.79 16.32 8.45
N ALA A 299 -3.37 15.56 9.39
CA ALA A 299 -2.92 15.41 10.78
C ALA A 299 -2.30 14.02 11.09
N MET A 300 -2.06 13.20 10.07
CA MET A 300 -1.52 11.85 10.21
C MET A 300 -0.09 11.77 9.67
N THR A 301 0.67 10.78 10.17
CA THR A 301 2.02 10.45 9.70
C THR A 301 1.99 9.36 8.62
N HIS A 302 3.14 9.04 8.04
CA HIS A 302 3.34 7.85 7.22
C HIS A 302 3.10 6.56 8.03
N GLY A 303 2.67 5.47 7.39
CA GLY A 303 2.58 4.15 8.03
C GLY A 303 1.38 3.94 8.98
N TRP A 304 0.37 4.79 8.97
CA TRP A 304 -0.73 4.72 9.93
C TRP A 304 -1.55 3.42 9.87
N ILE A 305 -1.56 2.67 8.78
CA ILE A 305 -2.27 1.37 8.72
C ILE A 305 -1.69 0.35 9.71
N GLN A 306 -0.38 0.43 10.01
CA GLN A 306 0.27 -0.40 11.03
C GLN A 306 -0.09 0.03 12.46
N MET A 307 -0.55 1.28 12.64
CA MET A 307 -0.76 1.90 13.96
C MET A 307 -2.18 1.67 14.53
N THR A 308 -3.01 0.85 13.91
CA THR A 308 -4.42 0.64 14.31
C THR A 308 -4.60 0.09 15.72
N ALA A 309 -3.58 -0.55 16.30
CA ALA A 309 -3.62 -1.02 17.68
C ALA A 309 -3.35 0.10 18.71
N TRP A 310 -2.74 1.22 18.28
CA TRP A 310 -2.29 2.31 19.15
C TRP A 310 -3.00 3.64 18.89
N SER A 311 -3.67 3.79 17.77
CA SER A 311 -4.31 5.04 17.35
C SER A 311 -5.73 4.81 16.85
N ASP A 312 -6.71 5.39 17.56
CA ASP A 312 -8.10 5.39 17.10
C ASP A 312 -8.26 6.24 15.81
N ASP A 313 -7.41 7.28 15.63
CA ASP A 313 -7.37 8.06 14.39
C ASP A 313 -6.92 7.19 13.18
N ALA A 314 -5.99 6.25 13.40
CA ALA A 314 -5.59 5.28 12.38
C ALA A 314 -6.73 4.28 12.07
N VAL A 315 -7.48 3.86 13.07
CA VAL A 315 -8.68 3.04 12.90
C VAL A 315 -9.72 3.76 12.05
N ASP A 316 -9.96 5.04 12.31
CA ASP A 316 -10.94 5.85 11.56
C ASP A 316 -10.48 6.05 10.10
N ALA A 317 -9.19 6.28 9.86
CA ALA A 317 -8.66 6.34 8.50
C ALA A 317 -8.85 5.01 7.73
N VAL A 318 -8.63 3.86 8.38
CA VAL A 318 -8.89 2.54 7.77
C VAL A 318 -10.38 2.34 7.48
N LYS A 319 -11.30 2.84 8.33
CA LYS A 319 -12.75 2.77 8.07
C LYS A 319 -13.13 3.54 6.79
N ASP A 320 -12.59 4.74 6.63
CA ASP A 320 -12.84 5.55 5.42
C ASP A 320 -12.39 4.79 4.16
N VAL A 321 -11.15 4.26 4.20
CA VAL A 321 -10.59 3.47 3.09
C VAL A 321 -11.39 2.21 2.83
N ALA A 322 -11.87 1.52 3.87
CA ALA A 322 -12.69 0.33 3.71
C ALA A 322 -14.01 0.62 2.98
N GLY A 323 -14.60 1.78 3.23
CA GLY A 323 -15.77 2.27 2.48
C GLY A 323 -15.46 2.43 0.99
N ASP A 324 -14.33 3.06 0.65
CA ASP A 324 -13.91 3.25 -0.73
C ASP A 324 -13.57 1.91 -1.41
N VAL A 325 -12.86 1.01 -0.72
CA VAL A 325 -12.54 -0.35 -1.22
C VAL A 325 -13.81 -1.13 -1.53
N LYS A 326 -14.83 -1.05 -0.67
CA LYS A 326 -16.14 -1.66 -0.91
C LYS A 326 -16.80 -1.10 -2.17
N ASN A 327 -16.80 0.22 -2.34
CA ASN A 327 -17.39 0.89 -3.49
C ASN A 327 -16.67 0.48 -4.79
N PHE A 328 -15.34 0.52 -4.81
CA PHE A 328 -14.56 0.05 -5.97
C PHE A 328 -14.78 -1.43 -6.28
N ALA A 329 -14.96 -2.27 -5.26
CA ALA A 329 -15.19 -3.69 -5.48
C ALA A 329 -16.57 -4.01 -6.05
N TYR A 330 -17.61 -3.25 -5.64
CA TYR A 330 -18.99 -3.69 -5.84
C TYR A 330 -19.91 -2.67 -6.52
N GLU A 331 -19.57 -1.36 -6.54
CA GLU A 331 -20.49 -0.30 -6.98
C GLU A 331 -20.00 0.44 -8.25
N SER A 332 -18.74 0.36 -8.59
CA SER A 332 -18.13 1.02 -9.77
C SER A 332 -18.05 0.13 -11.00
#